data_2c537dfc41b6178d74b58772e35686e7
#
_entry.id   2c537dfc41b6178d74b58772e35686e7
#
_cell.length_a   1.000
_cell.length_b   1.000
_cell.length_c   1.000
_cell.angle_alpha   90.00
_cell.angle_beta   90.00
_cell.angle_gamma   90.00
#
_symmetry.space_group_name_H-M   'P 1'
#
loop_
_entity.id
_entity.type
_entity.pdbx_description
1 polymer ?
#
loop_
_entity_poly.entity_id
_entity_poly.type
_entity_poly.pdbx_seq_one_letter_code
_entity_poly.pdbx_strand_id
1 'polypeptide(L)'
;MTRTRTAKIALAIAGSCSSAMGAYHFFLPSMFHWDRFVTKVPDSIQWALFSINFFFSYLLLAGGILTLVALRRLHRSLPPDRGVLYAMAGFWLVNLLYQLFIPMPLPAKLWLLHVVLVGYAVLCALAYVASLIALGKD
;
A
#
# COMPACT_ATOMS: atom_id res chain seq x y z
N MET A 1 -23.33 13.73 -10.24
CA MET A 1 -23.03 12.37 -10.78
C MET A 1 -21.56 12.10 -11.02
N THR A 2 -20.72 13.03 -11.43
CA THR A 2 -19.29 12.81 -11.73
C THR A 2 -18.43 12.49 -10.51
N ARG A 3 -18.63 13.15 -9.37
CA ARG A 3 -17.81 12.98 -8.15
C ARG A 3 -17.93 11.60 -7.52
N THR A 4 -19.13 11.07 -7.37
CA THR A 4 -19.35 9.72 -6.85
C THR A 4 -18.71 8.67 -7.75
N ARG A 5 -18.72 8.86 -9.06
CA ARG A 5 -18.03 7.98 -10.02
C ARG A 5 -16.51 8.05 -9.83
N THR A 6 -15.95 9.25 -9.67
CA THR A 6 -14.52 9.44 -9.39
C THR A 6 -14.12 8.74 -8.08
N ALA A 7 -14.89 8.94 -6.99
CA ALA A 7 -14.64 8.27 -5.73
C ALA A 7 -14.64 6.74 -5.87
N LYS A 8 -15.62 6.17 -6.59
CA LYS A 8 -15.69 4.72 -6.82
C LYS A 8 -14.49 4.18 -7.59
N ILE A 9 -14.07 4.85 -8.65
CA ILE A 9 -12.89 4.45 -9.44
C ILE A 9 -11.63 4.55 -8.57
N ALA A 10 -11.45 5.67 -7.88
CA ALA A 10 -10.29 5.89 -7.02
C ALA A 10 -10.19 4.85 -5.89
N LEU A 11 -11.32 4.53 -5.22
CA LEU A 11 -11.36 3.48 -4.19
C LEU A 11 -11.08 2.09 -4.75
N ALA A 12 -11.56 1.79 -5.97
CA ALA A 12 -11.27 0.51 -6.63
C ALA A 12 -9.77 0.37 -6.89
N ILE A 13 -9.13 1.39 -7.46
CA ILE A 13 -7.68 1.39 -7.71
C ILE A 13 -6.91 1.29 -6.38
N ALA A 14 -7.19 2.19 -5.43
CA ALA A 14 -6.48 2.26 -4.16
C ALA A 14 -6.57 0.94 -3.37
N GLY A 15 -7.77 0.40 -3.21
CA GLY A 15 -8.00 -0.84 -2.48
C GLY A 15 -7.38 -2.06 -3.16
N SER A 16 -7.53 -2.19 -4.47
CA SER A 16 -6.93 -3.31 -5.23
C SER A 16 -5.41 -3.25 -5.21
N CYS A 17 -4.81 -2.08 -5.44
CA CYS A 17 -3.37 -1.91 -5.38
C CYS A 17 -2.83 -2.19 -3.98
N SER A 18 -3.43 -1.62 -2.92
CA SER A 18 -2.98 -1.89 -1.55
C SER A 18 -3.08 -3.38 -1.19
N SER A 19 -4.18 -4.04 -1.56
CA SER A 19 -4.36 -5.48 -1.31
C SER A 19 -3.33 -6.31 -2.08
N ALA A 20 -3.08 -6.00 -3.35
CA ALA A 20 -2.10 -6.70 -4.17
C ALA A 20 -0.68 -6.53 -3.61
N MET A 21 -0.32 -5.31 -3.19
CA MET A 21 0.98 -5.06 -2.58
C MET A 21 1.14 -5.78 -1.23
N GLY A 22 0.10 -5.80 -0.39
CA GLY A 22 0.11 -6.55 0.86
C GLY A 22 0.29 -8.05 0.63
N ALA A 23 -0.45 -8.63 -0.33
CA ALA A 23 -0.30 -10.01 -0.73
C ALA A 23 1.12 -10.31 -1.26
N TYR A 24 1.64 -9.45 -2.14
CA TYR A 24 3.00 -9.58 -2.66
C TYR A 24 4.06 -9.60 -1.54
N HIS A 25 3.93 -8.73 -0.55
CA HIS A 25 4.87 -8.65 0.57
C HIS A 25 4.91 -9.93 1.43
N PHE A 26 3.82 -10.68 1.56
CA PHE A 26 3.85 -11.97 2.23
C PHE A 26 4.81 -12.97 1.58
N PHE A 27 4.96 -12.90 0.28
CA PHE A 27 5.81 -13.83 -0.49
C PHE A 27 7.26 -13.32 -0.66
N LEU A 28 7.56 -12.05 -0.31
CA LEU A 28 8.89 -11.47 -0.46
C LEU A 28 10.00 -12.31 0.16
N PRO A 29 9.89 -12.78 1.41
CA PRO A 29 10.94 -13.59 2.02
C PRO A 29 11.25 -14.86 1.22
N SER A 30 10.22 -15.53 0.73
CA SER A 30 10.38 -16.77 -0.07
C SER A 30 10.92 -16.47 -1.47
N MET A 31 10.38 -15.43 -2.15
CA MET A 31 10.78 -15.07 -3.51
C MET A 31 12.24 -14.61 -3.59
N PHE A 32 12.72 -13.91 -2.59
CA PHE A 32 14.08 -13.38 -2.53
C PHE A 32 15.02 -14.21 -1.65
N HIS A 33 14.59 -15.41 -1.24
CA HIS A 33 15.41 -16.34 -0.46
C HIS A 33 16.08 -15.71 0.77
N TRP A 34 15.30 -14.98 1.57
CA TRP A 34 15.81 -14.30 2.76
C TRP A 34 16.51 -15.24 3.72
N ASP A 35 16.07 -16.49 3.81
CA ASP A 35 16.69 -17.57 4.55
C ASP A 35 18.19 -17.72 4.27
N ARG A 36 18.63 -17.43 3.04
CA ARG A 36 20.04 -17.51 2.63
C ARG A 36 20.87 -16.29 3.02
N PHE A 37 20.25 -15.13 3.14
CA PHE A 37 20.94 -13.85 3.39
C PHE A 37 20.96 -13.46 4.86
N VAL A 38 19.92 -13.80 5.62
CA VAL A 38 19.80 -13.41 7.05
C VAL A 38 20.46 -14.40 8.01
N THR A 39 21.04 -15.51 7.53
CA THR A 39 21.73 -16.52 8.38
C THR A 39 22.93 -15.99 9.15
N LYS A 40 23.47 -14.83 8.77
CA LYS A 40 24.64 -14.20 9.42
C LYS A 40 24.27 -13.18 10.49
N VAL A 41 22.97 -12.93 10.70
CA VAL A 41 22.50 -12.03 11.77
C VAL A 41 22.01 -12.84 12.97
N PRO A 42 22.04 -12.26 14.19
CA PRO A 42 21.50 -12.92 15.40
C PRO A 42 20.04 -13.34 15.21
N ASP A 43 19.65 -14.48 15.79
CA ASP A 43 18.31 -15.07 15.67
C ASP A 43 17.19 -14.08 16.01
N SER A 44 17.40 -13.22 17.02
CA SER A 44 16.44 -12.17 17.41
C SER A 44 16.21 -11.15 16.29
N ILE A 45 17.27 -10.76 15.57
CA ILE A 45 17.17 -9.83 14.43
C ILE A 45 16.50 -10.54 13.25
N GLN A 46 16.86 -11.79 12.98
CA GLN A 46 16.23 -12.60 11.96
C GLN A 46 14.72 -12.72 12.20
N TRP A 47 14.33 -13.09 13.42
CA TRP A 47 12.92 -13.14 13.82
C TRP A 47 12.22 -11.79 13.63
N ALA A 48 12.85 -10.69 14.03
CA ALA A 48 12.29 -9.34 13.90
C ALA A 48 12.04 -8.97 12.42
N LEU A 49 12.98 -9.26 11.52
CA LEU A 49 12.83 -8.97 10.08
C LEU A 49 11.63 -9.71 9.49
N PHE A 50 11.48 -11.01 9.76
CA PHE A 50 10.33 -11.78 9.29
C PHE A 50 9.01 -11.31 9.91
N SER A 51 9.02 -11.00 11.22
CA SER A 51 7.82 -10.51 11.91
C SER A 51 7.39 -9.15 11.40
N ILE A 52 8.31 -8.20 11.19
CA ILE A 52 8.01 -6.88 10.64
C ILE A 52 7.42 -7.02 9.24
N ASN A 53 8.02 -7.85 8.37
CA ASN A 53 7.48 -8.09 7.03
C ASN A 53 6.07 -8.70 7.10
N PHE A 54 5.85 -9.68 7.98
CA PHE A 54 4.54 -10.31 8.15
C PHE A 54 3.47 -9.30 8.58
N PHE A 55 3.72 -8.54 9.64
CA PHE A 55 2.74 -7.56 10.15
C PHE A 55 2.52 -6.41 9.17
N PHE A 56 3.57 -5.95 8.51
CA PHE A 56 3.46 -4.95 7.43
C PHE A 56 2.57 -5.45 6.30
N SER A 57 2.79 -6.67 5.83
CA SER A 57 1.99 -7.31 4.77
C SER A 57 0.52 -7.43 5.18
N TYR A 58 0.29 -7.88 6.42
CA TYR A 58 -1.06 -8.03 6.99
C TYR A 58 -1.79 -6.69 7.07
N LEU A 59 -1.16 -5.65 7.61
CA LEU A 59 -1.77 -4.32 7.74
C LEU A 59 -2.09 -3.71 6.38
N LEU A 60 -1.20 -3.86 5.42
CA LEU A 60 -1.39 -3.34 4.06
C LEU A 60 -2.51 -4.09 3.32
N LEU A 61 -2.57 -5.42 3.44
CA LEU A 61 -3.64 -6.24 2.88
C LEU A 61 -4.99 -5.90 3.53
N ALA A 62 -5.04 -5.85 4.86
CA ALA A 62 -6.25 -5.51 5.60
C ALA A 62 -6.76 -4.10 5.25
N GLY A 63 -5.88 -3.10 5.21
CA GLY A 63 -6.23 -1.74 4.80
C GLY A 63 -6.77 -1.65 3.38
N GLY A 64 -6.19 -2.42 2.45
CA GLY A 64 -6.68 -2.56 1.08
C GLY A 64 -8.08 -3.19 1.03
N ILE A 65 -8.29 -4.29 1.74
CA ILE A 65 -9.61 -4.96 1.83
C ILE A 65 -10.65 -4.01 2.45
N LEU A 66 -10.33 -3.32 3.54
CA LEU A 66 -11.24 -2.36 4.16
C LEU A 66 -11.59 -1.21 3.21
N THR A 67 -10.65 -0.77 2.36
CA THR A 67 -10.90 0.19 1.29
C THR A 67 -11.89 -0.36 0.25
N LEU A 68 -11.79 -1.63 -0.12
CA LEU A 68 -12.77 -2.28 -1.02
C LEU A 68 -14.14 -2.46 -0.34
N VAL A 69 -14.17 -2.66 0.97
CA VAL A 69 -15.43 -2.64 1.75
C VAL A 69 -16.04 -1.23 1.72
N ALA A 70 -15.24 -0.17 1.88
CA ALA A 70 -15.69 1.20 1.74
C ALA A 70 -16.29 1.48 0.34
N LEU A 71 -15.67 0.95 -0.72
CA LEU A 71 -16.22 0.99 -2.08
C LEU A 71 -17.58 0.28 -2.17
N ARG A 72 -17.72 -0.93 -1.59
CA ARG A 72 -19.01 -1.64 -1.56
C ARG A 72 -20.08 -0.86 -0.82
N ARG A 73 -19.76 -0.22 0.30
CA ARG A 73 -20.69 0.66 1.02
C ARG A 73 -21.15 1.82 0.13
N LEU A 74 -20.22 2.46 -0.57
CA LEU A 74 -20.54 3.55 -1.49
C LEU A 74 -21.40 3.10 -2.68
N HIS A 75 -21.29 1.87 -3.14
CA HIS A 75 -22.20 1.30 -4.15
C HIS A 75 -23.64 1.12 -3.62
N ARG A 76 -23.77 0.86 -2.32
CA ARG A 76 -25.06 0.71 -1.63
C ARG A 76 -25.62 2.04 -1.09
N SER A 77 -25.04 3.17 -1.50
CA SER A 77 -25.39 4.51 -1.01
C SER A 77 -25.22 4.67 0.52
N LEU A 78 -24.34 3.88 1.11
CA LEU A 78 -23.96 4.00 2.52
C LEU A 78 -22.66 4.80 2.66
N PRO A 79 -22.49 5.58 3.73
CA PRO A 79 -21.27 6.33 3.95
C PRO A 79 -20.08 5.38 4.15
N PRO A 80 -18.94 5.62 3.44
CA PRO A 80 -17.72 4.86 3.67
C PRO A 80 -17.06 5.26 4.99
N ASP A 81 -16.28 4.34 5.56
CA ASP A 81 -15.43 4.66 6.70
C ASP A 81 -14.25 5.53 6.25
N ARG A 82 -14.30 6.82 6.57
CA ARG A 82 -13.26 7.79 6.21
C ARG A 82 -11.98 7.60 7.02
N GLY A 83 -12.06 7.06 8.24
CA GLY A 83 -10.90 6.82 9.11
C GLY A 83 -9.89 5.90 8.44
N VAL A 84 -10.36 4.77 7.89
CA VAL A 84 -9.52 3.85 7.12
C VAL A 84 -8.89 4.54 5.90
N LEU A 85 -9.67 5.36 5.18
CA LEU A 85 -9.17 6.05 3.99
C LEU A 85 -8.09 7.08 4.32
N TYR A 86 -8.24 7.84 5.42
CA TYR A 86 -7.21 8.77 5.90
C TYR A 86 -5.95 8.03 6.35
N ALA A 87 -6.10 6.93 7.10
CA ALA A 87 -4.96 6.13 7.55
C ALA A 87 -4.16 5.58 6.35
N MET A 88 -4.84 5.04 5.34
CA MET A 88 -4.21 4.50 4.14
C MET A 88 -3.62 5.60 3.26
N ALA A 89 -4.26 6.76 3.13
CA ALA A 89 -3.70 7.91 2.44
C ALA A 89 -2.40 8.37 3.12
N GLY A 90 -2.40 8.50 4.45
CA GLY A 90 -1.22 8.83 5.25
C GLY A 90 -0.11 7.80 5.05
N PHE A 91 -0.43 6.51 5.12
CA PHE A 91 0.52 5.43 4.87
C PHE A 91 1.22 5.57 3.50
N TRP A 92 0.46 5.73 2.41
CA TRP A 92 1.04 5.83 1.08
C TRP A 92 1.80 7.13 0.85
N LEU A 93 1.39 8.25 1.45
CA LEU A 93 2.12 9.51 1.40
C LEU A 93 3.46 9.38 2.13
N VAL A 94 3.48 8.82 3.33
CA VAL A 94 4.73 8.57 4.10
C VAL A 94 5.62 7.59 3.35
N ASN A 95 5.07 6.52 2.78
CA ASN A 95 5.82 5.57 1.97
C ASN A 95 6.46 6.25 0.76
N LEU A 96 5.72 7.10 0.04
CA LEU A 96 6.24 7.87 -1.09
C LEU A 96 7.39 8.79 -0.66
N LEU A 97 7.20 9.56 0.41
CA LEU A 97 8.25 10.46 0.94
C LEU A 97 9.49 9.64 1.34
N TYR A 98 9.30 8.52 2.02
CA TYR A 98 10.40 7.65 2.41
C TYR A 98 11.20 7.17 1.19
N GLN A 99 10.54 6.72 0.13
CA GLN A 99 11.22 6.27 -1.09
C GLN A 99 11.95 7.38 -1.83
N LEU A 100 11.47 8.64 -1.73
CA LEU A 100 12.11 9.80 -2.35
C LEU A 100 13.36 10.25 -1.59
N PHE A 101 13.32 10.24 -0.25
CA PHE A 101 14.43 10.71 0.59
C PHE A 101 15.43 9.62 0.95
N ILE A 102 14.96 8.36 1.04
CA ILE A 102 15.77 7.19 1.41
C ILE A 102 15.50 6.10 0.36
N PRO A 103 16.00 6.28 -0.87
CA PRO A 103 15.73 5.34 -1.94
C PRO A 103 16.36 3.97 -1.64
N MET A 104 15.67 2.91 -2.07
CA MET A 104 16.19 1.56 -1.96
C MET A 104 17.54 1.44 -2.69
N PRO A 105 18.60 0.91 -2.06
CA PRO A 105 19.93 0.79 -2.66
C PRO A 105 19.95 -0.34 -3.71
N LEU A 106 19.44 -0.05 -4.88
CA LEU A 106 19.40 -0.99 -6.00
C LEU A 106 20.63 -0.81 -6.92
N PRO A 107 21.17 -1.91 -7.49
CA PRO A 107 22.16 -1.81 -8.56
C PRO A 107 21.63 -0.98 -9.72
N ALA A 108 22.51 -0.21 -10.39
CA ALA A 108 22.13 0.68 -11.49
C ALA A 108 21.32 -0.02 -12.60
N LYS A 109 21.58 -1.30 -12.87
CA LYS A 109 20.82 -2.13 -13.84
C LYS A 109 19.35 -2.32 -13.47
N LEU A 110 18.97 -2.07 -12.22
CA LEU A 110 17.60 -2.22 -11.69
C LEU A 110 16.90 -0.88 -11.49
N TRP A 111 17.40 0.21 -12.12
CA TRP A 111 16.78 1.54 -12.02
C TRP A 111 15.28 1.54 -12.38
N LEU A 112 14.88 0.70 -13.34
CA LEU A 112 13.47 0.57 -13.74
C LEU A 112 12.60 0.07 -12.58
N LEU A 113 13.11 -0.85 -11.77
CA LEU A 113 12.40 -1.33 -10.58
C LEU A 113 12.17 -0.18 -9.59
N HIS A 114 13.16 0.68 -9.37
CA HIS A 114 13.00 1.87 -8.53
C HIS A 114 11.89 2.79 -9.06
N VAL A 115 11.89 3.08 -10.36
CA VAL A 115 10.85 3.91 -11.00
C VAL A 115 9.46 3.27 -10.84
N VAL A 116 9.35 1.95 -11.00
CA VAL A 116 8.08 1.22 -10.81
C VAL A 116 7.60 1.32 -9.36
N LEU A 117 8.48 1.15 -8.37
CA LEU A 117 8.12 1.23 -6.94
C LEU A 117 7.64 2.64 -6.55
N VAL A 118 8.36 3.68 -6.98
CA VAL A 118 7.96 5.07 -6.74
C VAL A 118 6.65 5.38 -7.47
N GLY A 119 6.53 5.00 -8.73
CA GLY A 119 5.31 5.19 -9.53
C GLY A 119 4.10 4.50 -8.91
N TYR A 120 4.29 3.31 -8.34
CA TYR A 120 3.23 2.61 -7.62
C TYR A 120 2.80 3.35 -6.34
N ALA A 121 3.75 3.86 -5.57
CA ALA A 121 3.45 4.65 -4.38
C ALA A 121 2.71 5.95 -4.75
N VAL A 122 3.11 6.64 -5.83
CA VAL A 122 2.41 7.82 -6.37
C VAL A 122 0.98 7.47 -6.76
N LEU A 123 0.79 6.39 -7.53
CA LEU A 123 -0.55 5.94 -7.94
C LEU A 123 -1.47 5.70 -6.74
N CYS A 124 -1.00 4.97 -5.73
CA CYS A 124 -1.77 4.68 -4.54
C CYS A 124 -2.09 5.96 -3.74
N ALA A 125 -1.08 6.81 -3.49
CA ALA A 125 -1.28 8.07 -2.78
C ALA A 125 -2.30 8.97 -3.49
N LEU A 126 -2.17 9.16 -4.80
CA LEU A 126 -3.12 9.95 -5.59
C LEU A 126 -4.53 9.35 -5.59
N ALA A 127 -4.66 8.02 -5.68
CA ALA A 127 -5.96 7.36 -5.63
C ALA A 127 -6.67 7.56 -4.29
N TYR A 128 -5.96 7.44 -3.16
CA TYR A 128 -6.55 7.71 -1.84
C TYR A 128 -6.91 9.18 -1.67
N VAL A 129 -6.03 10.11 -2.04
CA VAL A 129 -6.29 11.55 -1.95
C VAL A 129 -7.48 11.94 -2.84
N ALA A 130 -7.53 11.46 -4.08
CA ALA A 130 -8.63 11.73 -5.00
C ALA A 130 -9.97 11.20 -4.45
N SER A 131 -9.97 10.01 -3.82
CA SER A 131 -11.18 9.46 -3.19
C SER A 131 -11.67 10.34 -2.05
N LEU A 132 -10.78 10.81 -1.17
CA LEU A 132 -11.11 11.68 -0.05
C LEU A 132 -11.63 13.04 -0.49
N ILE A 133 -10.99 13.65 -1.53
CA ILE A 133 -11.46 14.93 -2.10
C ILE A 133 -12.87 14.76 -2.70
N ALA A 134 -13.10 13.66 -3.42
CA ALA A 134 -14.40 13.40 -4.03
C ALA A 134 -15.51 13.14 -3.00
N LEU A 135 -15.17 12.57 -1.82
CA LEU A 135 -16.08 12.30 -0.71
C LEU A 135 -16.23 13.47 0.28
N GLY A 136 -15.30 14.42 0.27
CA GLY A 136 -15.24 15.50 1.30
C GLY A 136 -16.10 16.71 1.02
N LYS A 137 -16.88 16.73 -0.05
CA LYS A 137 -17.70 17.90 -0.48
C LYS A 137 -19.21 17.64 -0.40
N ASP A 138 -19.63 16.65 0.38
CA ASP A 138 -21.03 16.38 0.69
C ASP A 138 -21.37 16.84 2.10
#